data_0f88e809086f88127cb92c194a747272
#
_entry.id   0f88e809086f88127cb92c194a747272
#
_cell.length_a   1.000
_cell.length_b   1.000
_cell.length_c   1.000
_cell.angle_alpha   90.00
_cell.angle_beta   90.00
_cell.angle_gamma   90.00
#
_symmetry.space_group_name_H-M   'P 1'
#
loop_
_entity.id
_entity.type
_entity.pdbx_description
1 polymer ?
#
loop_
_entity_poly.entity_id
_entity_poly.type
_entity_poly.pdbx_seq_one_letter_code
_entity_poly.pdbx_strand_id
1 'polypeptide(L)'
;MMVVCPIFLYALTLLLIALYSRNMGRPTMISEIYYGTGRSFMMPCVLVALALSFLPVMLDLGGQQWLAFLTCMGLAFVGAAPAYLSQGERSVHKGAAILASVAGTLWCITMEPCVVAVAALMAIIATLTDRRCWLFWCEVCAMSSVAVTVVLKTLGA
;
A
#
# COMPACT_ATOMS: atom_id res chain seq x y z
N MET A 1 1.91 -15.51 -15.20
CA MET A 1 1.77 -14.20 -15.90
C MET A 1 0.97 -13.17 -15.08
N MET A 2 -0.04 -13.54 -14.32
CA MET A 2 -0.88 -12.61 -13.53
C MET A 2 -0.15 -11.82 -12.43
N VAL A 3 0.93 -12.37 -11.85
CA VAL A 3 1.67 -11.75 -10.73
C VAL A 3 2.66 -10.68 -11.17
N VAL A 4 3.13 -10.71 -12.41
CA VAL A 4 4.15 -9.76 -12.92
C VAL A 4 3.64 -8.32 -12.89
N CYS A 5 2.38 -8.10 -13.29
CA CYS A 5 1.80 -6.76 -13.34
C CYS A 5 1.71 -6.08 -11.96
N PRO A 6 1.13 -6.70 -10.91
CA PRO A 6 1.08 -6.07 -9.59
C PRO A 6 2.46 -5.87 -8.97
N ILE A 7 3.41 -6.76 -9.19
CA ILE A 7 4.77 -6.58 -8.68
C ILE A 7 5.49 -5.44 -9.40
N PHE A 8 5.32 -5.31 -10.72
CA PHE A 8 5.86 -4.18 -11.47
C PHE A 8 5.26 -2.84 -10.98
N LEU A 9 3.93 -2.76 -10.82
CA LEU A 9 3.26 -1.56 -10.31
C LEU A 9 3.67 -1.24 -8.86
N TYR A 10 3.86 -2.26 -8.03
CA TYR A 10 4.39 -2.08 -6.69
C TYR A 10 5.82 -1.52 -6.71
N ALA A 11 6.71 -2.08 -7.54
CA ALA A 11 8.06 -1.56 -7.71
C ALA A 11 8.05 -0.11 -8.24
N LEU A 12 7.16 0.21 -9.17
CA LEU A 12 6.95 1.58 -9.64
C LEU A 12 6.50 2.51 -8.50
N THR A 13 5.59 2.05 -7.64
CA THR A 13 5.17 2.80 -6.45
C THR A 13 6.35 3.12 -5.54
N LEU A 14 7.18 2.12 -5.23
CA LEU A 14 8.38 2.32 -4.41
C LEU A 14 9.40 3.26 -5.09
N LEU A 15 9.56 3.17 -6.40
CA LEU A 15 10.42 4.08 -7.17
C LEU A 15 9.92 5.53 -7.07
N LEU A 16 8.62 5.76 -7.22
CA LEU A 16 8.03 7.10 -7.07
C LEU A 16 8.24 7.66 -5.65
N ILE A 17 8.06 6.82 -4.63
CA ILE A 17 8.33 7.16 -3.23
C ILE A 17 9.81 7.55 -3.05
N ALA A 18 10.73 6.75 -3.60
CA ALA A 18 12.16 6.99 -3.49
C ALA A 18 12.59 8.29 -4.21
N LEU A 19 12.09 8.53 -5.42
CA LEU A 19 12.35 9.75 -6.19
C LEU A 19 11.81 11.00 -5.48
N TYR A 20 10.61 10.92 -4.94
CA TYR A 20 10.04 12.00 -4.13
C TYR A 20 10.91 12.28 -2.91
N SER A 21 11.22 11.23 -2.12
CA SER A 21 12.00 11.36 -0.89
C SER A 21 13.40 11.93 -1.14
N ARG A 22 14.00 11.63 -2.29
CA ARG A 22 15.30 12.18 -2.69
C ARG A 22 15.23 13.69 -3.00
N ASN A 23 14.15 14.16 -3.61
CA ASN A 23 14.06 15.52 -4.13
C ASN A 23 13.40 16.49 -3.12
N MET A 24 12.45 16.02 -2.34
CA MET A 24 11.60 16.85 -1.48
C MET A 24 11.74 16.50 0.03
N GLY A 25 12.53 15.47 0.34
CA GLY A 25 12.61 14.91 1.68
C GLY A 25 11.56 13.84 1.94
N ARG A 26 11.66 13.14 3.08
CA ARG A 26 10.74 12.05 3.42
C ARG A 26 9.35 12.61 3.71
N PRO A 27 8.30 12.05 3.07
CA PRO A 27 6.93 12.46 3.33
C PRO A 27 6.47 11.94 4.70
N THR A 28 5.48 12.59 5.31
CA THR A 28 4.86 12.10 6.57
C THR A 28 3.83 10.99 6.29
N MET A 29 3.31 10.91 5.07
CA MET A 29 2.42 9.85 4.56
C MET A 29 2.61 9.69 3.04
N ILE A 30 2.29 8.53 2.48
CA ILE A 30 2.43 8.27 1.04
C ILE A 30 1.61 9.26 0.20
N SER A 31 0.44 9.68 0.68
CA SER A 31 -0.42 10.63 -0.02
C SER A 31 0.18 12.04 -0.19
N GLU A 32 1.20 12.43 0.57
CA GLU A 32 1.93 13.69 0.35
C GLU A 32 2.68 13.72 -0.98
N ILE A 33 3.07 12.58 -1.51
CA ILE A 33 3.77 12.45 -2.79
C ILE A 33 2.93 13.00 -3.94
N TYR A 34 1.62 12.95 -3.79
CA TYR A 34 0.65 13.51 -4.71
C TYR A 34 0.92 15.00 -5.03
N TYR A 35 1.33 15.79 -4.05
CA TYR A 35 1.47 17.24 -4.20
C TYR A 35 2.86 17.69 -4.66
N GLY A 36 3.89 16.94 -4.30
CA GLY A 36 5.26 17.37 -4.53
C GLY A 36 5.80 17.14 -5.94
N THR A 37 5.12 16.35 -6.76
CA THR A 37 5.66 15.96 -8.08
C THR A 37 5.22 16.85 -9.23
N GLY A 38 4.35 17.85 -9.01
CA GLY A 38 3.78 18.69 -10.08
C GLY A 38 2.95 17.89 -11.12
N ARG A 39 2.90 16.57 -10.98
CA ARG A 39 2.13 15.61 -11.81
C ARG A 39 1.12 14.90 -10.93
N SER A 40 0.16 15.65 -10.46
CA SER A 40 -0.80 15.27 -9.42
C SER A 40 -1.58 13.98 -9.65
N PHE A 41 -1.72 13.49 -10.89
CA PHE A 41 -2.50 12.28 -11.17
C PHE A 41 -1.68 10.98 -11.22
N MET A 42 -0.35 11.04 -11.26
CA MET A 42 0.44 9.84 -11.50
C MET A 42 0.36 8.84 -10.33
N MET A 43 0.52 9.31 -9.09
CA MET A 43 0.45 8.44 -7.92
C MET A 43 -0.94 7.84 -7.70
N PRO A 44 -2.06 8.61 -7.76
CA PRO A 44 -3.41 8.05 -7.74
C PRO A 44 -3.66 6.99 -8.81
N CYS A 45 -3.26 7.25 -10.06
CA CYS A 45 -3.43 6.27 -11.13
C CYS A 45 -2.65 4.98 -10.85
N VAL A 46 -1.43 5.08 -10.34
CA VAL A 46 -0.62 3.91 -9.99
C VAL A 46 -1.26 3.13 -8.85
N LEU A 47 -1.79 3.80 -7.81
CA LEU A 47 -2.46 3.12 -6.69
C LEU A 47 -3.75 2.40 -7.11
N VAL A 48 -4.56 3.03 -7.98
CA VAL A 48 -5.77 2.39 -8.54
C VAL A 48 -5.38 1.20 -9.41
N ALA A 49 -4.40 1.36 -10.30
CA ALA A 49 -3.91 0.27 -11.14
C ALA A 49 -3.32 -0.87 -10.32
N LEU A 50 -2.59 -0.55 -9.24
CA LEU A 50 -2.05 -1.51 -8.30
C LEU A 50 -3.17 -2.31 -7.63
N ALA A 51 -4.21 -1.64 -7.11
CA ALA A 51 -5.37 -2.27 -6.50
C ALA A 51 -6.07 -3.23 -7.47
N LEU A 52 -6.35 -2.78 -8.69
CA LEU A 52 -7.01 -3.58 -9.72
C LEU A 52 -6.16 -4.78 -10.18
N SER A 53 -4.84 -4.65 -10.15
CA SER A 53 -3.94 -5.74 -10.54
C SER A 53 -3.71 -6.75 -9.41
N PHE A 54 -3.72 -6.33 -8.13
CA PHE A 54 -3.62 -7.25 -6.99
C PHE A 54 -4.90 -8.04 -6.76
N LEU A 55 -6.07 -7.46 -6.99
CA LEU A 55 -7.34 -8.09 -6.68
C LEU A 55 -7.50 -9.50 -7.28
N PRO A 56 -7.36 -9.72 -8.60
CA PRO A 56 -7.50 -11.05 -9.17
C PRO A 56 -6.47 -12.04 -8.62
N VAL A 57 -5.23 -11.59 -8.37
CA VAL A 57 -4.17 -12.44 -7.84
C VAL A 57 -4.47 -12.86 -6.41
N MET A 58 -4.89 -11.92 -5.54
CA MET A 58 -5.23 -12.23 -4.15
C MET A 58 -6.45 -13.16 -4.05
N LEU A 59 -7.44 -13.01 -4.96
CA LEU A 59 -8.61 -13.90 -5.03
C LEU A 59 -8.23 -15.32 -5.49
N ASP A 60 -7.31 -15.43 -6.45
CA ASP A 60 -6.82 -16.71 -6.98
C ASP A 60 -5.96 -17.46 -5.95
N LEU A 61 -5.15 -16.76 -5.19
CA LEU A 61 -4.36 -17.33 -4.10
C LEU A 61 -5.21 -17.88 -2.94
N GLY A 62 -6.47 -17.48 -2.85
CA GLY A 62 -7.40 -17.97 -1.83
C GLY A 62 -7.31 -17.23 -0.49
N GLY A 63 -7.54 -17.95 0.60
CA GLY A 63 -7.66 -17.35 1.93
C GLY A 63 -9.00 -16.66 2.10
N GLN A 64 -9.02 -15.58 2.89
CA GLN A 64 -10.24 -14.80 3.15
C GLN A 64 -10.49 -13.81 2.00
N GLN A 65 -11.23 -14.22 0.97
CA GLN A 65 -11.47 -13.42 -0.24
C GLN A 65 -12.09 -12.04 0.04
N TRP A 66 -12.94 -11.93 1.05
CA TRP A 66 -13.51 -10.64 1.44
C TRP A 66 -12.46 -9.64 1.97
N LEU A 67 -11.41 -10.14 2.65
CA LEU A 67 -10.28 -9.31 3.07
C LEU A 67 -9.46 -8.82 1.86
N ALA A 68 -9.21 -9.69 0.88
CA ALA A 68 -8.56 -9.31 -0.37
C ALA A 68 -9.35 -8.22 -1.10
N PHE A 69 -10.68 -8.39 -1.19
CA PHE A 69 -11.56 -7.40 -1.79
C PHE A 69 -11.52 -6.05 -1.03
N LEU A 70 -11.67 -6.06 0.30
CA LEU A 70 -11.62 -4.83 1.10
C LEU A 70 -10.25 -4.13 1.02
N THR A 71 -9.16 -4.88 0.97
CA THR A 71 -7.81 -4.34 0.78
C THR A 71 -7.70 -3.58 -0.53
N CYS A 72 -8.07 -4.22 -1.63
CA CYS A 72 -7.97 -3.61 -2.96
C CYS A 72 -8.96 -2.46 -3.16
N MET A 73 -10.19 -2.59 -2.66
CA MET A 73 -11.16 -1.50 -2.69
C MET A 73 -10.69 -0.30 -1.88
N GLY A 74 -10.19 -0.53 -0.66
CA GLY A 74 -9.61 0.54 0.15
C GLY A 74 -8.46 1.24 -0.57
N LEU A 75 -7.53 0.49 -1.17
CA LEU A 75 -6.41 1.05 -1.92
C LEU A 75 -6.87 1.84 -3.16
N ALA A 76 -7.89 1.35 -3.89
CA ALA A 76 -8.48 2.05 -5.01
C ALA A 76 -9.12 3.38 -4.59
N PHE A 77 -9.84 3.41 -3.46
CA PHE A 77 -10.41 4.63 -2.90
C PHE A 77 -9.34 5.61 -2.40
N VAL A 78 -8.22 5.12 -1.85
CA VAL A 78 -7.06 5.98 -1.52
C VAL A 78 -6.54 6.69 -2.78
N GLY A 79 -6.45 5.98 -3.90
CA GLY A 79 -6.04 6.58 -5.18
C GLY A 79 -7.11 7.49 -5.79
N ALA A 80 -8.40 7.14 -5.68
CA ALA A 80 -9.49 7.89 -6.30
C ALA A 80 -9.91 9.15 -5.52
N ALA A 81 -9.71 9.19 -4.19
CA ALA A 81 -10.08 10.30 -3.33
C ALA A 81 -8.84 11.01 -2.77
N PRO A 82 -8.22 11.92 -3.51
CA PRO A 82 -7.08 12.68 -3.03
C PRO A 82 -7.45 13.52 -1.80
N ALA A 83 -6.63 13.43 -0.75
CA ALA A 83 -6.90 13.94 0.60
C ALA A 83 -7.15 15.46 0.72
N TYR A 84 -7.19 16.22 -0.38
CA TYR A 84 -6.96 17.66 -0.32
C TYR A 84 -7.97 18.54 -1.06
N LEU A 85 -8.90 17.96 -1.79
CA LEU A 85 -9.88 18.75 -2.53
C LEU A 85 -11.01 19.26 -1.62
N SER A 86 -11.49 18.42 -0.69
CA SER A 86 -12.53 18.81 0.26
C SER A 86 -12.38 18.09 1.61
N GLN A 87 -13.08 18.57 2.63
CA GLN A 87 -13.08 17.93 3.95
C GLN A 87 -13.73 16.52 3.91
N GLY A 88 -14.75 16.33 3.05
CA GLY A 88 -15.37 15.02 2.84
C GLY A 88 -14.40 14.02 2.19
N GLU A 89 -13.70 14.43 1.17
CA GLU A 89 -12.72 13.58 0.47
C GLU A 89 -11.55 13.18 1.37
N ARG A 90 -11.12 14.07 2.26
CA ARG A 90 -10.11 13.76 3.29
C ARG A 90 -10.58 12.65 4.23
N SER A 91 -11.85 12.67 4.64
CA SER A 91 -12.41 11.62 5.49
C SER A 91 -12.52 10.28 4.77
N VAL A 92 -12.94 10.28 3.51
CA VAL A 92 -12.99 9.09 2.65
C VAL A 92 -11.58 8.52 2.45
N HIS A 93 -10.61 9.36 2.12
CA HIS A 93 -9.21 8.95 1.94
C HIS A 93 -8.64 8.27 3.20
N LYS A 94 -8.83 8.90 4.38
CA LYS A 94 -8.35 8.32 5.65
C LYS A 94 -9.05 7.00 5.98
N GLY A 95 -10.38 6.95 5.84
CA GLY A 95 -11.15 5.72 6.06
C GLY A 95 -10.71 4.59 5.12
N ALA A 96 -10.51 4.91 3.86
CA ALA A 96 -10.03 3.97 2.85
C ALA A 96 -8.61 3.45 3.15
N ALA A 97 -7.70 4.34 3.59
CA ALA A 97 -6.34 3.94 3.97
C ALA A 97 -6.32 3.00 5.19
N ILE A 98 -7.14 3.31 6.21
CA ILE A 98 -7.30 2.44 7.37
C ILE A 98 -7.88 1.08 6.94
N LEU A 99 -8.94 1.09 6.13
CA LEU A 99 -9.58 -0.13 5.62
C LEU A 99 -8.58 -1.00 4.85
N ALA A 100 -7.84 -0.41 3.90
CA ALA A 100 -6.83 -1.12 3.11
C ALA A 100 -5.74 -1.73 3.99
N SER A 101 -5.22 -0.96 4.93
CA SER A 101 -4.13 -1.40 5.82
C SER A 101 -4.58 -2.51 6.77
N VAL A 102 -5.74 -2.36 7.41
CA VAL A 102 -6.27 -3.36 8.34
C VAL A 102 -6.65 -4.65 7.60
N ALA A 103 -7.45 -4.55 6.53
CA ALA A 103 -7.86 -5.72 5.76
C ALA A 103 -6.66 -6.43 5.12
N GLY A 104 -5.71 -5.70 4.57
CA GLY A 104 -4.49 -6.25 3.98
C GLY A 104 -3.62 -6.97 5.00
N THR A 105 -3.43 -6.37 6.18
CA THR A 105 -2.68 -7.01 7.28
C THR A 105 -3.37 -8.28 7.76
N LEU A 106 -4.70 -8.27 7.95
CA LEU A 106 -5.47 -9.44 8.33
C LEU A 106 -5.39 -10.54 7.28
N TRP A 107 -5.48 -10.19 5.99
CA TRP A 107 -5.30 -11.16 4.90
C TRP A 107 -3.90 -11.78 4.95
N CYS A 108 -2.84 -10.97 5.12
CA CYS A 108 -1.47 -11.47 5.25
C CYS A 108 -1.30 -12.37 6.48
N ILE A 109 -1.94 -12.08 7.63
CA ILE A 109 -1.90 -12.94 8.81
C ILE A 109 -2.48 -14.32 8.50
N THR A 110 -3.56 -14.39 7.72
CA THR A 110 -4.16 -15.69 7.36
C THR A 110 -3.34 -16.48 6.35
N MET A 111 -2.53 -15.78 5.53
CA MET A 111 -1.74 -16.39 4.46
C MET A 111 -0.30 -16.67 4.88
N GLU A 112 0.38 -15.70 5.49
CA GLU A 112 1.80 -15.73 5.88
C GLU A 112 2.05 -14.87 7.13
N PRO A 113 1.77 -15.36 8.34
CA PRO A 113 1.91 -14.58 9.57
C PRO A 113 3.34 -14.12 9.83
N CYS A 114 4.35 -14.86 9.36
CA CYS A 114 5.76 -14.47 9.51
C CYS A 114 6.08 -13.18 8.76
N VAL A 115 5.48 -12.96 7.58
CA VAL A 115 5.67 -11.73 6.81
C VAL A 115 5.16 -10.53 7.59
N VAL A 116 3.99 -10.67 8.24
CA VAL A 116 3.42 -9.58 9.06
C VAL A 116 4.28 -9.30 10.28
N ALA A 117 4.81 -10.33 10.94
CA ALA A 117 5.71 -10.15 12.09
C ALA A 117 6.98 -9.37 11.70
N VAL A 118 7.59 -9.71 10.56
CA VAL A 118 8.76 -9.00 10.03
C VAL A 118 8.40 -7.56 9.64
N ALA A 119 7.28 -7.35 8.94
CA ALA A 119 6.82 -6.03 8.53
C ALA A 119 6.53 -5.13 9.75
N ALA A 120 5.89 -5.68 10.79
CA ALA A 120 5.63 -4.97 12.05
C ALA A 120 6.94 -4.57 12.76
N LEU A 121 7.91 -5.49 12.83
CA LEU A 121 9.22 -5.21 13.41
C LEU A 121 9.93 -4.09 12.63
N MET A 122 9.93 -4.15 11.30
CA MET A 122 10.52 -3.11 10.46
C MET A 122 9.82 -1.76 10.63
N ALA A 123 8.49 -1.74 10.72
CA ALA A 123 7.73 -0.53 11.00
C ALA A 123 8.09 0.08 12.37
N ILE A 124 8.24 -0.75 13.40
CA ILE A 124 8.64 -0.31 14.74
C ILE A 124 10.05 0.31 14.70
N ILE A 125 11.03 -0.39 14.10
CA ILE A 125 12.41 0.11 14.00
C ILE A 125 12.45 1.43 13.23
N ALA A 126 11.77 1.51 12.08
CA ALA A 126 11.72 2.70 11.26
C ALA A 126 11.05 3.88 11.99
N THR A 127 9.97 3.62 12.72
CA THR A 127 9.26 4.61 13.54
C THR A 127 10.12 5.12 14.71
N LEU A 128 10.87 4.25 15.34
CA LEU A 128 11.79 4.64 16.42
C LEU A 128 12.95 5.50 15.90
N THR A 129 13.39 5.23 14.67
CA THR A 129 14.46 5.99 14.00
C THR A 129 13.97 7.34 13.47
N ASP A 130 12.74 7.40 12.97
CA ASP A 130 12.14 8.61 12.37
C ASP A 130 10.68 8.78 12.80
N ARG A 131 10.51 9.29 14.04
CA ARG A 131 9.19 9.47 14.66
C ARG A 131 8.27 10.41 13.88
N ARG A 132 8.83 11.33 13.10
CA ARG A 132 8.05 12.28 12.30
C ARG A 132 7.30 11.58 11.16
N CYS A 133 7.89 10.54 10.60
CA CYS A 133 7.37 9.82 9.44
C CYS A 133 6.76 8.45 9.82
N TRP A 134 6.27 8.28 11.06
CA TRP A 134 5.77 7.00 11.55
C TRP A 134 4.63 6.42 10.69
N LEU A 135 3.70 7.27 10.26
CA LEU A 135 2.56 6.84 9.44
C LEU A 135 3.02 6.37 8.05
N PHE A 136 3.94 7.11 7.43
CA PHE A 136 4.57 6.72 6.18
C PHE A 136 5.19 5.32 6.27
N TRP A 137 5.94 5.03 7.33
CA TRP A 137 6.55 3.72 7.51
C TRP A 137 5.54 2.61 7.72
N CYS A 138 4.46 2.88 8.47
CA CYS A 138 3.36 1.93 8.62
C CYS A 138 2.68 1.62 7.28
N GLU A 139 2.41 2.62 6.45
CA GLU A 139 1.82 2.46 5.12
C GLU A 139 2.74 1.66 4.19
N VAL A 140 4.03 1.99 4.13
CA VAL A 140 5.02 1.26 3.31
C VAL A 140 5.13 -0.19 3.75
N CYS A 141 5.23 -0.47 5.06
CA CYS A 141 5.34 -1.84 5.58
C CYS A 141 4.06 -2.65 5.32
N ALA A 142 2.87 -2.05 5.48
CA ALA A 142 1.60 -2.71 5.19
C ALA A 142 1.48 -3.08 3.71
N MET A 143 1.81 -2.17 2.79
CA MET A 143 1.81 -2.45 1.35
C MET A 143 2.86 -3.51 0.98
N SER A 144 4.06 -3.43 1.59
CA SER A 144 5.14 -4.39 1.35
C SER A 144 4.74 -5.80 1.81
N SER A 145 4.04 -5.93 2.94
CA SER A 145 3.61 -7.24 3.43
C SER A 145 2.66 -7.93 2.46
N VAL A 146 1.72 -7.19 1.86
CA VAL A 146 0.82 -7.74 0.83
C VAL A 146 1.62 -8.20 -0.40
N ALA A 147 2.52 -7.36 -0.92
CA ALA A 147 3.33 -7.69 -2.10
C ALA A 147 4.22 -8.91 -1.86
N VAL A 148 4.89 -8.98 -0.70
CA VAL A 148 5.76 -10.11 -0.33
C VAL A 148 4.94 -11.39 -0.15
N THR A 149 3.79 -11.33 0.53
CA THR A 149 2.90 -12.49 0.71
C THR A 149 2.44 -13.03 -0.64
N VAL A 150 2.04 -12.16 -1.58
CA VAL A 150 1.66 -12.56 -2.94
C VAL A 150 2.81 -13.27 -3.65
N VAL A 151 4.03 -12.73 -3.58
CA VAL A 151 5.21 -13.35 -4.20
C VAL A 151 5.50 -14.72 -3.61
N LEU A 152 5.57 -14.84 -2.28
CA LEU A 152 5.84 -16.10 -1.60
C LEU A 152 4.82 -17.17 -1.95
N LYS A 153 3.52 -16.86 -1.87
CA LYS A 153 2.46 -17.81 -2.22
C LYS A 153 2.46 -18.21 -3.69
N THR A 154 2.85 -17.32 -4.58
CA THR A 154 2.95 -17.65 -6.01
C THR A 154 4.16 -18.52 -6.31
N LEU A 155 5.26 -18.38 -5.58
CA LEU A 155 6.44 -19.21 -5.71
C LEU A 155 6.31 -20.57 -5.01
N GLY A 156 5.22 -20.83 -4.29
CA GLY A 156 4.97 -22.09 -3.59
C GLY A 156 5.72 -22.22 -2.27
N ALA A 157 6.11 -21.11 -1.70
CA ALA A 157 6.73 -21.07 -0.37
C ALA A 157 5.68 -21.05 0.74
#